data_f3a50cf30a526a2580a1f167f7c85d93
#
_entry.id   f3a50cf30a526a2580a1f167f7c85d93
#
_cell.length_a   1.000
_cell.length_b   1.000
_cell.length_c   1.000
_cell.angle_alpha   90.00
_cell.angle_beta   90.00
_cell.angle_gamma   90.00
#
_symmetry.space_group_name_H-M   'P 1'
#
loop_
_entity.id
_entity.type
_entity.pdbx_description
1 polymer ?
#
loop_
_entity_poly.entity_id
_entity_poly.type
_entity_poly.pdbx_seq_one_letter_code
_entity_poly.pdbx_strand_id
1 'polypeptide(L)'
;MMKTSLTRGLMAVVAITVPMVGSSVKANAQAVMLQTTTADTNQLDKHNPGKIDRNEARGNPSVVNPGIIGKQSHQDTVVIVPKATITPFTAQVPQPKATPPSETESNQENQNLPTTPQTSPPNPETTEARVLVSEVVVKTQTKTITPELEAEIYKVIRTQAGQTATRSQLQEDINAIARIGLFSNVQALPEDTPLGVRLSFIVTPNPILSQVELEANPGTSVASVLPAETVQEIFSSQYGKILNLRELQEGIKQLTKRYQDQGYVLANLIGVPKISEKGVVTLQIAEGVVENVKVKFRDKEGQEVNEKGEPIRGRTKDYIITREVELKPGQVFNRNIVQRDLQRVFGLALFEDVNVSLDPGTDPSKVNVVINVAERSSGSIAAGAGISSASGLFGTISYQQQNLGGRNQKLGTEIQLGERELLFDLRFTDPWIAGDPYRTSYTTNIFRRRSISLIFEGKDKNIETFDPNNITNTDAQVSPRITRLGGGITFTRPLTTNPYKNAAWVASAGLQYQRVSGRDADGNLRTEGALFNGSNISAKIPLTVSPSGEDDLFLLKLGAQRDLRNNPTQPTKGSYLSFGLDQSVP
;
A
#
# COMPACT_ATOMS: atom_id res chain seq x y z
N MET A 1 -73.94 -0.60 -7.42
CA MET A 1 -72.81 -0.22 -6.58
C MET A 1 -71.76 -1.34 -6.62
N MET A 2 -70.89 -1.33 -7.55
CA MET A 2 -69.77 -2.28 -7.63
C MET A 2 -68.46 -1.49 -7.42
N LYS A 3 -67.78 -1.73 -6.31
CA LYS A 3 -66.44 -1.16 -6.03
C LYS A 3 -65.42 -2.00 -6.83
N THR A 4 -64.89 -1.43 -7.87
CA THR A 4 -63.69 -1.97 -8.53
C THR A 4 -62.45 -1.56 -7.76
N SER A 5 -61.83 -2.50 -7.09
CA SER A 5 -60.54 -2.42 -6.45
C SER A 5 -59.46 -2.35 -7.54
N LEU A 6 -58.84 -1.17 -7.71
CA LEU A 6 -57.65 -1.02 -8.56
C LEU A 6 -56.44 -1.59 -7.80
N THR A 7 -56.02 -2.77 -8.18
CA THR A 7 -54.74 -3.36 -7.75
C THR A 7 -53.61 -2.55 -8.42
N ARG A 8 -52.94 -1.68 -7.66
CA ARG A 8 -51.72 -1.01 -8.11
C ARG A 8 -50.61 -2.02 -8.22
N GLY A 9 -50.22 -2.33 -9.43
CA GLY A 9 -49.13 -3.28 -9.71
C GLY A 9 -47.79 -2.72 -9.24
N LEU A 10 -47.14 -3.46 -8.37
CA LEU A 10 -45.76 -3.25 -7.94
C LEU A 10 -44.85 -3.60 -9.12
N MET A 11 -44.24 -2.63 -9.81
CA MET A 11 -43.22 -2.90 -10.81
C MET A 11 -41.85 -2.98 -10.12
N ALA A 12 -41.36 -4.19 -9.90
CA ALA A 12 -39.99 -4.45 -9.52
C ALA A 12 -39.14 -4.67 -10.77
N VAL A 13 -38.16 -3.84 -10.99
CA VAL A 13 -37.15 -4.05 -12.05
C VAL A 13 -35.96 -4.74 -11.41
N VAL A 14 -35.83 -6.04 -11.63
CA VAL A 14 -34.66 -6.82 -11.25
C VAL A 14 -33.65 -6.79 -12.38
N ALA A 15 -32.59 -5.99 -12.24
CA ALA A 15 -31.47 -6.02 -13.16
C ALA A 15 -30.47 -7.11 -12.72
N ILE A 16 -30.53 -8.27 -13.35
CA ILE A 16 -29.52 -9.33 -13.20
C ILE A 16 -28.43 -9.08 -14.23
N THR A 17 -27.26 -8.61 -13.80
CA THR A 17 -26.09 -8.54 -14.67
C THR A 17 -25.39 -9.89 -14.67
N VAL A 18 -25.42 -10.59 -15.83
CA VAL A 18 -24.68 -11.83 -16.06
C VAL A 18 -23.18 -11.56 -15.99
N PRO A 19 -22.35 -12.45 -15.40
CA PRO A 19 -20.92 -12.25 -15.33
C PRO A 19 -20.33 -12.19 -16.75
N MET A 20 -19.79 -11.04 -17.15
CA MET A 20 -18.96 -10.96 -18.34
C MET A 20 -17.61 -11.59 -18.06
N VAL A 21 -17.42 -12.79 -18.57
CA VAL A 21 -16.09 -13.39 -18.72
C VAL A 21 -15.40 -12.68 -19.90
N GLY A 22 -14.47 -11.81 -19.56
CA GLY A 22 -13.43 -11.31 -20.46
C GLY A 22 -13.90 -10.54 -21.70
N SER A 23 -14.52 -9.37 -21.52
CA SER A 23 -14.42 -8.29 -22.51
C SER A 23 -14.65 -6.95 -21.81
N SER A 24 -13.62 -6.12 -21.85
CA SER A 24 -13.66 -4.76 -21.34
C SER A 24 -14.52 -3.88 -22.24
N VAL A 25 -15.76 -3.63 -21.84
CA VAL A 25 -16.49 -2.48 -22.38
C VAL A 25 -16.05 -1.26 -21.58
N LYS A 26 -15.07 -0.56 -22.11
CA LYS A 26 -14.71 0.79 -21.66
C LYS A 26 -15.86 1.72 -22.01
N ALA A 27 -16.59 2.19 -21.02
CA ALA A 27 -17.27 3.47 -21.14
C ALA A 27 -16.18 4.56 -21.01
N ASN A 28 -15.42 4.76 -22.07
CA ASN A 28 -14.54 5.90 -22.22
C ASN A 28 -15.36 7.02 -22.86
N ALA A 29 -15.64 8.07 -22.12
CA ALA A 29 -15.80 9.37 -22.72
C ALA A 29 -14.42 9.80 -23.26
N GLN A 30 -14.09 9.41 -24.50
CA GLN A 30 -12.92 9.92 -25.19
C GLN A 30 -13.22 11.35 -25.64
N ALA A 31 -12.51 12.30 -25.05
CA ALA A 31 -12.32 13.60 -25.66
C ALA A 31 -11.47 13.42 -26.91
N VAL A 32 -12.10 13.48 -28.08
CA VAL A 32 -11.39 13.50 -29.37
C VAL A 32 -10.95 14.95 -29.60
N MET A 33 -9.65 15.21 -29.47
CA MET A 33 -9.04 16.43 -29.99
C MET A 33 -9.02 16.35 -31.53
N LEU A 34 -9.85 17.15 -32.17
CA LEU A 34 -9.76 17.40 -33.61
C LEU A 34 -8.63 18.39 -33.86
N GLN A 35 -7.52 17.92 -34.45
CA GLN A 35 -6.57 18.77 -35.15
C GLN A 35 -7.13 19.06 -36.55
N THR A 36 -7.40 20.33 -36.79
CA THR A 36 -7.69 20.82 -38.16
C THR A 36 -6.40 20.84 -38.97
N THR A 37 -6.27 19.90 -39.89
CA THR A 37 -5.36 20.05 -41.03
C THR A 37 -6.15 20.52 -42.25
N THR A 38 -5.87 21.71 -42.71
CA THR A 38 -6.23 22.22 -44.04
C THR A 38 -5.51 21.39 -45.10
N ALA A 39 -6.26 20.78 -45.97
CA ALA A 39 -5.74 20.23 -47.23
C ALA A 39 -6.59 20.72 -48.40
N ASP A 40 -5.85 21.18 -49.38
CA ASP A 40 -6.24 21.82 -50.62
C ASP A 40 -7.17 20.97 -51.50
N THR A 41 -8.03 21.71 -52.22
CA THR A 41 -8.83 21.30 -53.37
C THR A 41 -7.95 20.87 -54.55
N ASN A 42 -8.30 19.78 -55.27
CA ASN A 42 -8.66 19.81 -56.67
C ASN A 42 -8.89 18.43 -57.29
N GLN A 43 -9.90 18.44 -58.15
CA GLN A 43 -10.19 17.64 -59.36
C GLN A 43 -11.02 16.36 -59.24
N LEU A 44 -12.20 16.56 -59.79
CA LEU A 44 -13.09 15.73 -60.62
C LEU A 44 -12.44 14.53 -61.31
N ASP A 45 -13.08 13.35 -61.34
CA ASP A 45 -13.73 12.90 -62.55
C ASP A 45 -14.71 11.71 -62.32
N LYS A 46 -15.70 11.67 -63.15
CA LYS A 46 -16.84 10.75 -63.27
C LYS A 46 -16.43 9.35 -63.76
N HIS A 47 -17.06 8.28 -63.28
CA HIS A 47 -17.80 7.32 -64.16
C HIS A 47 -18.46 6.20 -63.33
N ASN A 48 -19.71 5.95 -63.66
CA ASN A 48 -20.61 4.84 -63.30
C ASN A 48 -20.61 3.82 -64.45
N PRO A 49 -21.31 2.69 -64.47
CA PRO A 49 -21.46 1.54 -63.59
C PRO A 49 -21.27 0.17 -64.29
N GLY A 50 -21.37 -0.94 -63.56
CA GLY A 50 -21.56 -2.31 -64.21
C GLY A 50 -21.28 -3.43 -63.20
N LYS A 51 -22.22 -3.98 -62.64
CA LYS A 51 -22.96 -5.27 -62.75
C LYS A 51 -22.14 -6.57 -62.85
N ILE A 52 -22.47 -7.50 -61.90
CA ILE A 52 -22.60 -8.99 -62.02
C ILE A 52 -21.27 -9.77 -62.02
N ASP A 53 -20.98 -10.84 -61.28
CA ASP A 53 -21.74 -12.04 -60.88
C ASP A 53 -20.95 -12.92 -59.92
N ARG A 54 -21.66 -13.92 -59.36
CA ARG A 54 -21.29 -15.03 -58.50
C ARG A 54 -20.14 -15.92 -59.02
N ASN A 55 -19.34 -16.51 -58.17
CA ASN A 55 -19.32 -17.93 -57.76
C ASN A 55 -18.00 -18.42 -57.18
N GLU A 56 -18.11 -19.08 -56.06
CA GLU A 56 -17.52 -20.38 -55.67
C GLU A 56 -16.01 -20.61 -55.58
N ALA A 57 -15.69 -21.13 -54.41
CA ALA A 57 -14.91 -22.36 -54.14
C ALA A 57 -13.49 -22.25 -53.59
N ARG A 58 -13.40 -22.74 -52.35
CA ARG A 58 -12.39 -23.67 -51.78
C ARG A 58 -10.89 -23.45 -52.02
N GLY A 59 -10.16 -23.46 -50.92
CA GLY A 59 -8.78 -23.98 -50.86
C GLY A 59 -7.82 -23.34 -49.86
N ASN A 60 -7.60 -24.02 -48.77
CA ASN A 60 -6.42 -23.88 -47.88
C ASN A 60 -5.24 -24.67 -48.50
N PRO A 61 -4.01 -24.64 -48.00
CA PRO A 61 -3.21 -23.71 -47.20
C PRO A 61 -1.78 -23.46 -47.77
N SER A 62 -1.00 -22.55 -47.22
CA SER A 62 0.44 -22.74 -46.92
C SER A 62 1.23 -21.43 -46.83
N VAL A 63 1.80 -21.23 -45.64
CA VAL A 63 3.21 -20.87 -45.32
C VAL A 63 3.97 -20.00 -46.33
N VAL A 64 4.48 -18.85 -45.90
CA VAL A 64 5.90 -18.41 -45.86
C VAL A 64 6.00 -16.91 -45.53
N ASN A 65 6.76 -16.58 -44.48
CA ASN A 65 7.42 -15.31 -44.15
C ASN A 65 8.62 -15.08 -45.09
N PRO A 66 9.38 -13.99 -45.15
CA PRO A 66 9.40 -12.71 -44.40
C PRO A 66 9.74 -11.47 -45.28
N GLY A 67 9.75 -10.27 -44.65
CA GLY A 67 10.57 -9.17 -45.19
C GLY A 67 10.07 -7.76 -44.90
N ILE A 68 10.52 -7.14 -43.87
CA ILE A 68 11.33 -5.91 -43.74
C ILE A 68 10.73 -4.54 -44.18
N ILE A 69 10.75 -3.61 -43.21
CA ILE A 69 10.93 -2.15 -43.23
C ILE A 69 9.70 -1.25 -43.37
N GLY A 70 9.48 -0.47 -42.31
CA GLY A 70 8.68 0.75 -42.27
C GLY A 70 8.50 1.29 -40.85
N LYS A 71 9.50 2.09 -40.38
CA LYS A 71 9.37 2.87 -39.14
C LYS A 71 8.26 3.90 -39.28
N GLN A 72 7.26 3.85 -38.39
CA GLN A 72 6.51 5.04 -37.99
C GLN A 72 6.34 5.02 -36.46
N SER A 73 6.88 6.07 -35.86
CA SER A 73 6.84 6.34 -34.44
C SER A 73 5.43 6.71 -34.01
N HIS A 74 4.79 5.85 -33.23
CA HIS A 74 3.65 6.23 -32.40
C HIS A 74 4.20 6.64 -31.04
N GLN A 75 4.07 7.91 -30.71
CA GLN A 75 4.22 8.38 -29.33
C GLN A 75 3.00 7.92 -28.55
N ASP A 76 3.11 6.76 -27.93
CA ASP A 76 2.23 6.34 -26.88
C ASP A 76 2.48 7.23 -25.66
N THR A 77 1.51 8.06 -25.31
CA THR A 77 1.51 8.76 -24.04
C THR A 77 1.28 7.73 -22.94
N VAL A 78 2.39 7.20 -22.44
CA VAL A 78 2.41 6.33 -21.26
C VAL A 78 2.03 7.20 -20.07
N VAL A 79 0.84 7.00 -19.53
CA VAL A 79 0.49 7.46 -18.19
C VAL A 79 1.35 6.63 -17.24
N ILE A 80 2.48 7.20 -16.83
CA ILE A 80 3.33 6.63 -15.79
C ILE A 80 2.55 6.77 -14.48
N VAL A 81 1.91 5.69 -14.05
CA VAL A 81 1.54 5.52 -12.65
C VAL A 81 2.87 5.40 -11.92
N PRO A 82 3.23 6.29 -10.99
CA PRO A 82 4.47 6.17 -10.25
C PRO A 82 4.43 4.84 -9.48
N LYS A 83 5.30 3.92 -9.90
CA LYS A 83 5.61 2.72 -9.15
C LYS A 83 6.25 3.22 -7.86
N ALA A 84 5.58 3.04 -6.74
CA ALA A 84 6.15 3.35 -5.43
C ALA A 84 7.48 2.59 -5.32
N THR A 85 8.57 3.33 -5.47
CA THR A 85 9.92 2.79 -5.27
C THR A 85 10.07 2.61 -3.78
N ILE A 86 9.85 1.40 -3.32
CA ILE A 86 10.16 1.00 -1.95
C ILE A 86 11.69 0.94 -1.90
N THR A 87 12.31 2.01 -1.42
CA THR A 87 13.73 1.96 -1.03
C THR A 87 13.90 0.87 0.01
N PRO A 88 14.92 0.00 -0.12
CA PRO A 88 15.17 -1.01 0.90
C PRO A 88 15.40 -0.30 2.24
N PHE A 89 14.67 -0.72 3.24
CA PHE A 89 14.74 -0.25 4.62
C PHE A 89 16.12 -0.61 5.18
N THR A 90 17.04 0.35 5.17
CA THR A 90 18.31 0.27 5.90
C THR A 90 18.09 1.04 7.20
N ALA A 91 17.88 0.30 8.28
CA ALA A 91 17.86 0.88 9.62
C ALA A 91 19.28 1.39 9.93
N GLN A 92 19.54 2.68 9.77
CA GLN A 92 20.71 3.32 10.34
C GLN A 92 20.46 3.51 11.84
N VAL A 93 21.10 2.67 12.63
CA VAL A 93 21.25 2.88 14.05
C VAL A 93 22.18 4.10 14.23
N PRO A 94 21.79 5.16 14.93
CA PRO A 94 22.68 6.27 15.22
C PRO A 94 23.83 5.77 16.10
N GLN A 95 25.06 5.81 15.61
CA GLN A 95 26.24 5.66 16.46
C GLN A 95 26.37 6.89 17.38
N PRO A 96 26.73 6.72 18.65
CA PRO A 96 26.97 7.85 19.54
C PRO A 96 28.17 8.63 19.02
N LYS A 97 27.97 9.92 18.81
CA LYS A 97 28.96 10.89 18.41
C LYS A 97 30.01 11.01 19.52
N ALA A 98 31.23 10.54 19.26
CA ALA A 98 32.37 10.80 20.12
C ALA A 98 32.68 12.29 20.09
N THR A 99 32.71 12.92 21.25
CA THR A 99 33.11 14.31 21.47
C THR A 99 34.63 14.41 21.25
N PRO A 100 35.13 15.33 20.43
CA PRO A 100 36.56 15.57 20.32
C PRO A 100 37.06 16.34 21.56
N PRO A 101 38.28 16.11 22.04
CA PRO A 101 38.86 16.89 23.09
C PRO A 101 39.24 18.29 22.61
N SER A 102 38.97 19.29 23.45
CA SER A 102 39.29 20.71 23.27
C SER A 102 40.79 20.93 23.06
N GLU A 103 41.16 21.50 21.94
CA GLU A 103 42.48 22.07 21.70
C GLU A 103 42.53 23.45 22.33
N THR A 104 43.56 23.64 23.19
CA THR A 104 43.99 24.92 23.72
C THR A 104 44.99 25.54 22.71
N GLU A 105 44.67 26.72 22.22
CA GLU A 105 45.56 27.52 21.38
C GLU A 105 46.83 27.94 22.13
N SER A 106 47.98 27.75 21.50
CA SER A 106 49.11 28.66 21.69
C SER A 106 49.88 28.86 20.38
N ASN A 107 49.82 30.07 19.91
CA ASN A 107 50.66 30.62 18.86
C ASN A 107 52.16 30.49 19.17
N GLN A 108 52.98 30.13 18.20
CA GLN A 108 54.19 30.88 17.87
C GLN A 108 54.77 30.50 16.47
N GLU A 109 55.30 31.47 15.88
CA GLU A 109 55.76 31.86 14.59
C GLU A 109 57.06 31.17 14.11
N ASN A 110 57.09 30.88 12.80
CA ASN A 110 58.18 30.93 11.83
C ASN A 110 59.61 30.46 12.19
N GLN A 111 60.20 29.54 11.41
CA GLN A 111 61.35 29.83 10.53
C GLN A 111 61.76 28.57 9.72
N ASN A 112 61.90 28.78 8.42
CA ASN A 112 62.52 27.91 7.42
C ASN A 112 64.00 27.66 7.70
N LEU A 113 64.52 26.44 7.52
CA LEU A 113 65.72 26.12 6.70
C LEU A 113 65.97 24.57 6.72
N PRO A 114 66.89 24.04 5.87
CA PRO A 114 66.50 22.94 4.96
C PRO A 114 67.06 21.55 5.33
N THR A 115 66.38 20.58 4.73
CA THR A 115 66.60 19.17 4.64
C THR A 115 68.03 18.65 4.63
N THR A 116 68.32 17.71 5.55
CA THR A 116 69.28 16.62 5.34
C THR A 116 68.63 15.31 5.73
N PRO A 117 68.74 14.21 4.96
CA PRO A 117 68.12 12.94 5.31
C PRO A 117 68.93 12.25 6.40
N GLN A 118 68.40 12.30 7.63
CA GLN A 118 68.88 11.39 8.67
C GLN A 118 68.20 10.05 8.48
N THR A 119 68.98 9.09 8.08
CA THR A 119 68.72 7.66 8.21
C THR A 119 68.51 7.34 9.69
N SER A 120 67.23 7.13 10.07
CA SER A 120 66.90 6.55 11.36
C SER A 120 67.50 5.14 11.43
N PRO A 121 68.15 4.76 12.51
CA PRO A 121 68.60 3.36 12.70
C PRO A 121 67.37 2.45 12.73
N PRO A 122 67.47 1.22 12.23
CA PRO A 122 66.36 0.27 12.32
C PRO A 122 66.01 0.08 13.81
N ASN A 123 64.70 0.26 14.11
CA ASN A 123 64.13 -0.06 15.41
C ASN A 123 64.58 -1.49 15.77
N PRO A 124 65.22 -1.74 16.91
CA PRO A 124 65.57 -3.09 17.30
C PRO A 124 64.26 -3.87 17.41
N GLU A 125 64.05 -4.85 16.52
CA GLU A 125 63.05 -5.90 16.72
C GLU A 125 63.25 -6.38 18.16
N THR A 126 62.28 -6.09 19.02
CA THR A 126 62.19 -6.66 20.35
C THR A 126 61.99 -8.15 20.15
N THR A 127 63.08 -8.88 20.07
CA THR A 127 63.07 -10.35 20.01
C THR A 127 62.46 -10.79 21.34
N GLU A 128 61.18 -11.18 21.32
CA GLU A 128 60.50 -11.69 22.51
C GLU A 128 61.33 -12.82 23.11
N ALA A 129 61.50 -12.78 24.43
CA ALA A 129 62.23 -13.82 25.14
C ALA A 129 61.58 -15.20 24.85
N ARG A 130 62.37 -16.13 24.37
CA ARG A 130 61.95 -17.52 24.11
C ARG A 130 62.32 -18.37 25.32
N VAL A 131 61.35 -19.13 25.82
CA VAL A 131 61.52 -20.01 26.96
C VAL A 131 61.29 -21.47 26.49
N LEU A 132 62.19 -22.36 26.89
CA LEU A 132 62.05 -23.80 26.60
C LEU A 132 60.93 -24.38 27.45
N VAL A 133 59.93 -24.99 26.81
CA VAL A 133 58.79 -25.62 27.50
C VAL A 133 59.16 -27.09 27.79
N SER A 134 59.27 -27.45 29.06
CA SER A 134 59.57 -28.82 29.49
C SER A 134 58.31 -29.71 29.46
N GLU A 135 57.17 -29.15 29.80
CA GLU A 135 55.88 -29.88 29.89
C GLU A 135 54.70 -28.93 29.66
N VAL A 136 53.63 -29.42 29.03
CA VAL A 136 52.36 -28.73 28.89
C VAL A 136 51.29 -29.57 29.59
N VAL A 137 50.59 -28.94 30.59
CA VAL A 137 49.59 -29.63 31.38
C VAL A 137 48.31 -28.80 31.36
N VAL A 138 47.16 -29.46 31.24
CA VAL A 138 45.84 -28.82 31.36
C VAL A 138 45.24 -29.15 32.74
N LYS A 139 44.82 -28.15 33.46
CA LYS A 139 44.21 -28.28 34.80
C LYS A 139 42.90 -27.52 34.90
N THR A 140 42.00 -27.97 35.76
CA THR A 140 40.83 -27.21 36.17
C THR A 140 40.95 -26.75 37.62
N GLN A 141 40.30 -25.64 37.99
CA GLN A 141 40.38 -25.13 39.34
C GLN A 141 39.60 -25.98 40.35
N THR A 142 38.52 -26.67 39.92
CA THR A 142 37.55 -27.29 40.85
C THR A 142 37.23 -28.76 40.59
N LYS A 143 37.53 -29.32 39.47
CA LYS A 143 37.20 -30.71 39.06
C LYS A 143 38.26 -31.29 38.16
N THR A 144 38.31 -32.63 38.07
CA THR A 144 39.12 -33.32 37.09
C THR A 144 38.60 -33.01 35.69
N ILE A 145 39.45 -32.60 34.75
CA ILE A 145 39.09 -32.39 33.35
C ILE A 145 38.76 -33.74 32.73
N THR A 146 37.74 -33.80 31.88
CA THR A 146 37.44 -35.02 31.14
C THR A 146 38.43 -35.19 29.98
N PRO A 147 38.80 -36.43 29.63
CA PRO A 147 39.77 -36.68 28.53
C PRO A 147 39.35 -36.04 27.21
N GLU A 148 38.04 -35.95 26.94
CA GLU A 148 37.49 -35.33 25.73
C GLU A 148 37.75 -33.81 25.69
N LEU A 149 37.53 -33.12 26.80
CA LEU A 149 37.80 -31.68 26.92
C LEU A 149 39.28 -31.37 26.82
N GLU A 150 40.10 -32.20 27.45
CA GLU A 150 41.56 -32.09 27.39
C GLU A 150 42.08 -32.27 25.98
N ALA A 151 41.59 -33.29 25.26
CA ALA A 151 41.92 -33.53 23.85
C ALA A 151 41.53 -32.35 22.94
N GLU A 152 40.39 -31.68 23.19
CA GLU A 152 40.00 -30.50 22.41
C GLU A 152 40.97 -29.31 22.63
N ILE A 153 41.49 -29.15 23.83
CA ILE A 153 42.49 -28.11 24.13
C ILE A 153 43.79 -28.41 23.39
N TYR A 154 44.33 -29.66 23.49
CA TYR A 154 45.56 -30.02 22.81
C TYR A 154 45.49 -29.92 21.29
N LYS A 155 44.32 -30.02 20.66
CA LYS A 155 44.14 -29.82 19.22
C LYS A 155 44.36 -28.36 18.77
N VAL A 156 44.15 -27.38 19.63
CA VAL A 156 44.16 -25.96 19.25
C VAL A 156 45.37 -25.18 19.71
N ILE A 157 46.09 -25.66 20.72
CA ILE A 157 47.34 -25.05 21.20
C ILE A 157 48.52 -25.39 20.28
N ARG A 158 49.40 -24.42 20.09
CA ARG A 158 50.63 -24.56 19.29
C ARG A 158 51.83 -24.88 20.14
N THR A 159 51.81 -24.52 21.43
CA THR A 159 52.90 -24.77 22.37
C THR A 159 52.97 -26.25 22.69
N GLN A 160 54.18 -26.87 22.48
CA GLN A 160 54.43 -28.27 22.72
C GLN A 160 55.65 -28.44 23.64
N ALA A 161 55.67 -29.53 24.41
CA ALA A 161 56.84 -29.90 25.22
C ALA A 161 58.07 -30.14 24.30
N GLY A 162 59.24 -29.68 24.78
CA GLY A 162 60.49 -29.75 24.03
C GLY A 162 60.73 -28.62 23.03
N GLN A 163 59.77 -27.69 22.83
CA GLN A 163 59.90 -26.53 21.96
C GLN A 163 60.04 -25.22 22.77
N THR A 164 60.55 -24.18 22.10
CA THR A 164 60.56 -22.83 22.71
C THR A 164 59.28 -22.11 22.41
N ALA A 165 58.68 -21.47 23.41
CA ALA A 165 57.52 -20.61 23.27
C ALA A 165 57.84 -19.15 23.62
N THR A 166 57.13 -18.22 22.98
CA THR A 166 57.12 -16.78 23.29
C THR A 166 55.88 -16.41 24.09
N ARG A 167 55.87 -15.24 24.70
CA ARG A 167 54.70 -14.72 25.39
C ARG A 167 53.54 -14.51 24.44
N SER A 168 53.78 -14.01 23.20
CA SER A 168 52.77 -13.85 22.16
C SER A 168 52.16 -15.20 21.77
N GLN A 169 52.96 -16.26 21.62
CA GLN A 169 52.45 -17.61 21.34
C GLN A 169 51.55 -18.13 22.45
N LEU A 170 51.92 -17.92 23.73
CA LEU A 170 51.08 -18.30 24.86
C LEU A 170 49.75 -17.54 24.86
N GLN A 171 49.76 -16.24 24.52
CA GLN A 171 48.55 -15.47 24.39
C GLN A 171 47.67 -15.95 23.22
N GLU A 172 48.28 -16.34 22.10
CA GLU A 172 47.57 -16.98 20.99
C GLU A 172 46.92 -18.31 21.41
N ASP A 173 47.62 -19.15 22.19
CA ASP A 173 47.08 -20.40 22.70
C ASP A 173 45.94 -20.19 23.69
N ILE A 174 46.05 -19.22 24.62
CA ILE A 174 44.96 -18.84 25.52
C ILE A 174 43.71 -18.40 24.68
N ASN A 175 43.93 -17.56 23.66
CA ASN A 175 42.86 -17.10 22.79
C ASN A 175 42.28 -18.27 21.96
N ALA A 176 43.10 -19.23 21.52
CA ALA A 176 42.65 -20.40 20.79
C ALA A 176 41.79 -21.32 21.67
N ILE A 177 42.18 -21.56 22.92
CA ILE A 177 41.36 -22.31 23.90
C ILE A 177 40.06 -21.59 24.18
N ALA A 178 40.06 -20.26 24.41
CA ALA A 178 38.87 -19.47 24.64
C ALA A 178 37.89 -19.51 23.45
N ARG A 179 38.41 -19.53 22.20
CA ARG A 179 37.60 -19.64 20.97
C ARG A 179 36.91 -21.01 20.81
N ILE A 180 37.27 -22.06 21.55
CA ILE A 180 36.50 -23.31 21.59
C ILE A 180 35.06 -23.02 22.08
N GLY A 181 34.92 -22.06 23.01
CA GLY A 181 33.62 -21.60 23.55
C GLY A 181 33.10 -22.45 24.72
N LEU A 182 33.86 -23.45 25.20
CA LEU A 182 33.47 -24.33 26.30
C LEU A 182 33.95 -23.86 27.67
N PHE A 183 34.76 -22.79 27.73
CA PHE A 183 35.38 -22.29 28.94
C PHE A 183 35.00 -20.86 29.25
N SER A 184 34.72 -20.60 30.51
CA SER A 184 34.44 -19.24 31.03
C SER A 184 35.71 -18.46 31.36
N ASN A 185 36.77 -19.17 31.69
CA ASN A 185 38.09 -18.59 31.98
C ASN A 185 39.21 -19.52 31.50
N VAL A 186 40.29 -18.91 31.00
CA VAL A 186 41.50 -19.60 30.53
C VAL A 186 42.70 -18.79 30.97
N GLN A 187 43.62 -19.42 31.69
CA GLN A 187 44.87 -18.81 32.16
C GLN A 187 46.02 -19.72 31.87
N ALA A 188 47.19 -19.19 31.54
CA ALA A 188 48.43 -19.93 31.43
C ALA A 188 49.35 -19.57 32.63
N LEU A 189 49.74 -20.54 33.38
CA LEU A 189 50.63 -20.38 34.52
C LEU A 189 51.99 -21.09 34.20
N PRO A 190 53.04 -20.32 33.97
CA PRO A 190 54.38 -20.86 33.83
C PRO A 190 54.99 -21.17 35.22
N GLU A 191 55.62 -22.34 35.35
CA GLU A 191 56.37 -22.78 36.54
C GLU A 191 57.78 -23.18 36.13
N ASP A 192 58.81 -22.62 36.77
CA ASP A 192 60.21 -22.97 36.48
C ASP A 192 60.54 -24.37 36.97
N THR A 193 61.16 -25.18 36.13
CA THR A 193 61.64 -26.51 36.46
C THR A 193 63.10 -26.67 36.03
N PRO A 194 63.84 -27.64 36.55
CA PRO A 194 65.25 -27.84 36.14
C PRO A 194 65.49 -28.12 34.67
N LEU A 195 64.42 -28.53 33.92
CA LEU A 195 64.49 -28.91 32.51
C LEU A 195 63.86 -27.85 31.58
N GLY A 196 63.44 -26.68 32.11
CA GLY A 196 62.73 -25.63 31.39
C GLY A 196 61.47 -25.23 32.13
N VAL A 197 60.52 -24.59 31.44
CA VAL A 197 59.25 -24.11 32.04
C VAL A 197 58.16 -25.15 31.85
N ARG A 198 57.52 -25.58 32.93
CA ARG A 198 56.23 -26.27 32.88
C ARG A 198 55.13 -25.26 32.65
N LEU A 199 54.34 -25.45 31.60
CA LEU A 199 53.20 -24.58 31.30
C LEU A 199 51.90 -25.26 31.72
N SER A 200 51.20 -24.68 32.68
CA SER A 200 49.88 -25.16 33.11
C SER A 200 48.79 -24.27 32.53
N PHE A 201 47.96 -24.80 31.60
CA PHE A 201 46.72 -24.11 31.20
C PHE A 201 45.63 -24.43 32.22
N ILE A 202 45.21 -23.41 32.97
CA ILE A 202 44.14 -23.50 33.96
C ILE A 202 42.87 -23.04 33.30
N VAL A 203 41.89 -23.94 33.13
CA VAL A 203 40.63 -23.68 32.47
C VAL A 203 39.46 -23.88 33.42
N THR A 204 38.39 -23.06 33.25
CA THR A 204 37.15 -23.20 33.99
C THR A 204 36.05 -23.54 32.98
N PRO A 205 35.51 -24.77 32.93
CA PRO A 205 34.45 -25.14 32.05
C PRO A 205 33.17 -24.34 32.33
N ASN A 206 32.40 -24.01 31.28
CA ASN A 206 31.07 -23.45 31.42
C ASN A 206 30.13 -24.44 32.14
N PRO A 207 29.02 -23.99 32.75
CA PRO A 207 28.02 -24.88 33.32
C PRO A 207 27.34 -25.73 32.26
N ILE A 208 26.72 -26.84 32.68
CA ILE A 208 25.87 -27.65 31.78
C ILE A 208 24.61 -26.86 31.47
N LEU A 209 24.31 -26.64 30.19
CA LEU A 209 23.12 -25.91 29.76
C LEU A 209 21.85 -26.71 30.12
N SER A 210 21.06 -26.18 31.04
CA SER A 210 19.79 -26.77 31.45
C SER A 210 18.60 -26.17 30.68
N GLN A 211 18.61 -24.84 30.47
CA GLN A 211 17.51 -24.12 29.85
C GLN A 211 18.00 -22.81 29.25
N VAL A 212 17.35 -22.39 28.14
CA VAL A 212 17.45 -21.01 27.62
C VAL A 212 16.10 -20.33 27.82
N GLU A 213 16.10 -19.24 28.57
CA GLU A 213 14.93 -18.42 28.86
C GLU A 213 14.98 -17.12 28.06
N LEU A 214 13.81 -16.69 27.54
CA LEU A 214 13.65 -15.45 26.84
C LEU A 214 12.94 -14.44 27.74
N GLU A 215 13.64 -13.37 28.11
CA GLU A 215 13.08 -12.18 28.75
C GLU A 215 12.80 -11.13 27.67
N ALA A 216 11.56 -11.17 27.13
CA ALA A 216 11.17 -10.25 26.05
C ALA A 216 10.70 -8.92 26.63
N ASN A 217 11.04 -7.82 25.93
CA ASN A 217 10.55 -6.47 26.20
C ASN A 217 10.71 -6.03 27.67
N PRO A 218 11.91 -6.15 28.27
CA PRO A 218 12.13 -5.78 29.66
C PRO A 218 11.68 -4.32 29.90
N GLY A 219 11.03 -4.10 31.05
CA GLY A 219 10.42 -2.79 31.38
C GLY A 219 9.02 -2.57 30.81
N THR A 220 8.44 -3.55 30.11
CA THR A 220 7.06 -3.51 29.62
C THR A 220 6.26 -4.73 30.11
N SER A 221 4.93 -4.67 29.98
CA SER A 221 4.04 -5.83 30.24
C SER A 221 3.71 -6.64 28.96
N VAL A 222 4.39 -6.34 27.84
CA VAL A 222 4.11 -6.97 26.56
C VAL A 222 4.83 -8.32 26.48
N ALA A 223 4.05 -9.38 26.29
CA ALA A 223 4.58 -10.73 26.11
C ALA A 223 5.35 -10.87 24.78
N SER A 224 6.28 -11.82 24.73
CA SER A 224 6.99 -12.15 23.49
C SER A 224 6.04 -12.53 22.37
N VAL A 225 6.37 -12.10 21.16
CA VAL A 225 5.66 -12.51 19.93
C VAL A 225 6.10 -13.88 19.43
N LEU A 226 7.23 -14.41 19.89
CA LEU A 226 7.68 -15.77 19.60
C LEU A 226 7.18 -16.76 20.67
N PRO A 227 6.64 -17.91 20.27
CA PRO A 227 6.32 -18.99 21.19
C PRO A 227 7.57 -19.52 21.91
N ALA A 228 7.43 -19.93 23.17
CA ALA A 228 8.53 -20.48 23.97
C ALA A 228 9.13 -21.75 23.34
N GLU A 229 8.32 -22.53 22.62
CA GLU A 229 8.71 -23.73 21.89
C GLU A 229 9.77 -23.42 20.82
N THR A 230 9.71 -22.24 20.20
CA THR A 230 10.71 -21.81 19.20
C THR A 230 12.10 -21.68 19.81
N VAL A 231 12.18 -21.16 21.04
CA VAL A 231 13.46 -21.07 21.75
C VAL A 231 13.99 -22.45 22.10
N GLN A 232 13.12 -23.34 22.61
CA GLN A 232 13.50 -24.71 22.91
C GLN A 232 13.98 -25.47 21.66
N GLU A 233 13.27 -25.32 20.51
CA GLU A 233 13.67 -25.94 19.25
C GLU A 233 15.10 -25.53 18.83
N ILE A 234 15.42 -24.24 18.89
CA ILE A 234 16.72 -23.71 18.44
C ILE A 234 17.87 -24.20 19.31
N PHE A 235 17.68 -24.30 20.64
CA PHE A 235 18.74 -24.64 21.57
C PHE A 235 18.74 -26.10 22.05
N SER A 236 17.79 -26.93 21.58
CA SER A 236 17.60 -28.31 22.02
C SER A 236 18.86 -29.18 21.91
N SER A 237 19.69 -28.95 20.90
CA SER A 237 20.92 -29.73 20.64
C SER A 237 22.00 -29.56 21.70
N GLN A 238 21.95 -28.46 22.48
CA GLN A 238 22.92 -28.12 23.53
C GLN A 238 22.46 -28.53 24.95
N TYR A 239 21.18 -28.81 25.15
CA TYR A 239 20.68 -29.15 26.48
C TYR A 239 21.34 -30.42 27.05
N GLY A 240 21.73 -30.37 28.32
CA GLY A 240 22.43 -31.44 29.00
C GLY A 240 23.93 -31.54 28.67
N LYS A 241 24.49 -30.66 27.85
CA LYS A 241 25.92 -30.56 27.50
C LYS A 241 26.53 -29.32 28.15
N ILE A 242 27.86 -29.30 28.23
CA ILE A 242 28.60 -28.09 28.60
C ILE A 242 28.24 -26.97 27.64
N LEU A 243 27.82 -25.82 28.17
CA LEU A 243 27.43 -24.68 27.36
C LEU A 243 28.57 -24.25 26.43
N ASN A 244 28.33 -24.33 25.13
CA ASN A 244 29.22 -23.80 24.12
C ASN A 244 28.78 -22.40 23.68
N LEU A 245 29.58 -21.38 24.02
CA LEU A 245 29.27 -19.98 23.70
C LEU A 245 29.21 -19.70 22.20
N ARG A 246 29.91 -20.46 21.35
CA ARG A 246 29.83 -20.33 19.90
C ARG A 246 28.49 -20.85 19.38
N GLU A 247 28.04 -22.00 19.86
CA GLU A 247 26.74 -22.57 19.49
C GLU A 247 25.61 -21.72 20.03
N LEU A 248 25.77 -21.15 21.26
CA LEU A 248 24.82 -20.18 21.82
C LEU A 248 24.70 -18.94 20.91
N GLN A 249 25.82 -18.41 20.43
CA GLN A 249 25.84 -17.27 19.53
C GLN A 249 25.18 -17.61 18.19
N GLU A 250 25.39 -18.80 17.65
CA GLU A 250 24.73 -19.25 16.44
C GLU A 250 23.23 -19.43 16.64
N GLY A 251 22.80 -19.99 17.78
CA GLY A 251 21.40 -20.07 18.17
C GLY A 251 20.74 -18.68 18.27
N ILE A 252 21.44 -17.69 18.84
CA ILE A 252 20.96 -16.29 18.89
C ILE A 252 20.80 -15.71 17.48
N LYS A 253 21.70 -15.99 16.55
CA LYS A 253 21.53 -15.56 15.14
C LYS A 253 20.31 -16.23 14.50
N GLN A 254 20.09 -17.52 14.73
CA GLN A 254 18.91 -18.23 14.25
C GLN A 254 17.62 -17.65 14.84
N LEU A 255 17.62 -17.31 16.14
CA LEU A 255 16.51 -16.66 16.81
C LEU A 255 16.20 -15.30 16.18
N THR A 256 17.23 -14.47 15.99
CA THR A 256 17.10 -13.15 15.33
C THR A 256 16.54 -13.30 13.91
N LYS A 257 17.04 -14.27 13.16
CA LYS A 257 16.53 -14.57 11.81
C LYS A 257 15.05 -14.97 11.84
N ARG A 258 14.62 -15.77 12.82
CA ARG A 258 13.21 -16.18 12.96
C ARG A 258 12.30 -14.97 13.20
N TYR A 259 12.72 -14.00 14.03
CA TYR A 259 12.02 -12.72 14.20
C TYR A 259 11.91 -11.95 12.88
N GLN A 260 13.02 -11.81 12.16
CA GLN A 260 13.07 -11.05 10.89
C GLN A 260 12.19 -11.68 9.80
N ASP A 261 12.22 -13.01 9.67
CA ASP A 261 11.41 -13.75 8.71
C ASP A 261 9.89 -13.56 8.96
N GLN A 262 9.49 -13.37 10.21
CA GLN A 262 8.12 -13.06 10.60
C GLN A 262 7.77 -11.55 10.52
N GLY A 263 8.74 -10.70 10.17
CA GLY A 263 8.54 -9.26 10.01
C GLY A 263 8.87 -8.42 11.26
N TYR A 264 9.34 -9.02 12.35
CA TYR A 264 9.75 -8.34 13.58
C TYR A 264 11.21 -7.86 13.48
N VAL A 265 11.45 -6.92 12.58
CA VAL A 265 12.80 -6.48 12.19
C VAL A 265 13.52 -5.64 13.25
N LEU A 266 12.84 -5.20 14.28
CA LEU A 266 13.43 -4.44 15.39
C LEU A 266 13.87 -5.34 16.53
N ALA A 267 13.52 -6.62 16.51
CA ALA A 267 13.90 -7.56 17.54
C ALA A 267 15.43 -7.68 17.63
N ASN A 268 15.98 -7.35 18.79
CA ASN A 268 17.41 -7.35 19.03
C ASN A 268 17.74 -7.79 20.45
N LEU A 269 18.88 -8.48 20.60
CA LEU A 269 19.40 -8.84 21.92
C LEU A 269 19.91 -7.60 22.65
N ILE A 270 19.47 -7.41 23.90
CA ILE A 270 19.91 -6.32 24.75
C ILE A 270 20.93 -6.86 25.77
N GLY A 271 22.14 -6.28 25.77
CA GLY A 271 23.16 -6.66 26.71
C GLY A 271 23.77 -8.05 26.47
N VAL A 272 24.46 -8.57 27.47
CA VAL A 272 25.13 -9.87 27.45
C VAL A 272 24.20 -10.93 28.03
N PRO A 273 24.13 -12.15 27.43
CA PRO A 273 23.39 -13.27 28.01
C PRO A 273 23.79 -13.53 29.48
N LYS A 274 22.81 -13.61 30.37
CA LYS A 274 23.08 -13.93 31.80
C LYS A 274 23.11 -15.44 31.96
N ILE A 275 24.23 -15.96 32.43
CA ILE A 275 24.44 -17.40 32.63
C ILE A 275 24.46 -17.67 34.11
N SER A 276 23.54 -18.50 34.60
CA SER A 276 23.48 -18.90 36.00
C SER A 276 24.38 -20.13 36.27
N GLU A 277 24.78 -20.34 37.53
CA GLU A 277 25.54 -21.52 37.95
C GLU A 277 24.77 -22.84 37.72
N LYS A 278 23.42 -22.76 37.67
CA LYS A 278 22.54 -23.89 37.38
C LYS A 278 22.40 -24.19 35.89
N GLY A 279 23.11 -23.46 35.01
CA GLY A 279 23.07 -23.64 33.57
C GLY A 279 21.84 -23.04 32.87
N VAL A 280 21.11 -22.14 33.50
CA VAL A 280 20.06 -21.36 32.86
C VAL A 280 20.69 -20.14 32.19
N VAL A 281 20.42 -19.98 30.89
CA VAL A 281 20.84 -18.82 30.11
C VAL A 281 19.65 -17.95 29.85
N THR A 282 19.66 -16.70 30.35
CA THR A 282 18.61 -15.71 30.09
C THR A 282 19.05 -14.76 29.00
N LEU A 283 18.26 -14.72 27.90
CA LEU A 283 18.41 -13.80 26.78
C LEU A 283 17.42 -12.67 26.90
N GLN A 284 17.90 -11.43 27.06
CA GLN A 284 17.05 -10.24 27.07
C GLN A 284 16.88 -9.72 25.64
N ILE A 285 15.64 -9.67 25.13
CA ILE A 285 15.33 -9.21 23.77
C ILE A 285 14.36 -8.04 23.80
N ALA A 286 14.76 -6.94 23.15
CA ALA A 286 13.84 -5.86 22.79
C ALA A 286 13.21 -6.20 21.44
N GLU A 287 11.89 -6.42 21.41
CA GLU A 287 11.16 -6.72 20.16
C GLU A 287 10.70 -5.45 19.45
N GLY A 288 10.84 -4.28 20.08
CA GLY A 288 10.40 -2.98 19.56
C GLY A 288 8.92 -2.74 19.78
N VAL A 289 8.51 -2.57 21.04
CA VAL A 289 7.12 -2.26 21.39
C VAL A 289 6.77 -0.84 20.93
N VAL A 290 5.68 -0.68 20.21
CA VAL A 290 5.21 0.63 19.75
C VAL A 290 4.69 1.43 20.94
N GLU A 291 5.33 2.56 21.22
CA GLU A 291 4.90 3.48 22.27
C GLU A 291 3.82 4.42 21.76
N ASN A 292 4.06 5.05 20.62
CA ASN A 292 3.11 5.96 19.96
C ASN A 292 3.15 5.79 18.44
N VAL A 293 2.02 6.13 17.80
CA VAL A 293 1.91 6.32 16.35
C VAL A 293 1.62 7.80 16.12
N LYS A 294 2.55 8.51 15.48
CA LYS A 294 2.47 9.95 15.22
C LYS A 294 2.39 10.21 13.72
N VAL A 295 1.82 11.35 13.34
CA VAL A 295 1.80 11.83 11.95
C VAL A 295 2.64 13.09 11.86
N LYS A 296 3.50 13.15 10.86
CA LYS A 296 4.26 14.36 10.50
C LYS A 296 3.97 14.73 9.05
N PHE A 297 3.69 15.99 8.82
CA PHE A 297 3.51 16.53 7.49
C PHE A 297 4.84 17.07 6.96
N ARG A 298 5.09 16.82 5.68
CA ARG A 298 6.27 17.29 4.95
C ARG A 298 5.83 18.02 3.69
N ASP A 299 6.70 18.88 3.18
CA ASP A 299 6.55 19.42 1.82
C ASP A 299 6.94 18.37 0.77
N LYS A 300 6.92 18.81 -0.51
CA LYS A 300 7.28 17.94 -1.63
C LYS A 300 8.77 17.60 -1.69
N GLU A 301 9.58 18.45 -1.11
CA GLU A 301 11.02 18.33 -0.97
C GLU A 301 11.42 17.48 0.26
N GLY A 302 10.43 17.04 1.07
CA GLY A 302 10.63 16.21 2.24
C GLY A 302 11.01 16.98 3.52
N GLN A 303 10.92 18.31 3.53
CA GLN A 303 11.21 19.14 4.69
C GLN A 303 10.07 19.05 5.71
N GLU A 304 10.40 19.06 7.00
CA GLU A 304 9.43 19.03 8.11
C GLU A 304 9.05 20.43 8.61
N VAL A 305 9.83 21.44 8.19
CA VAL A 305 9.64 22.85 8.57
C VAL A 305 9.57 23.73 7.33
N ASN A 306 8.81 24.81 7.43
CA ASN A 306 8.72 25.82 6.38
C ASN A 306 9.96 26.74 6.40
N GLU A 307 10.06 27.68 5.45
CA GLU A 307 11.15 28.67 5.36
C GLU A 307 11.31 29.52 6.63
N LYS A 308 10.30 29.58 7.50
CA LYS A 308 10.32 30.31 8.78
C LYS A 308 10.76 29.44 9.95
N GLY A 309 11.08 28.15 9.73
CA GLY A 309 11.41 27.20 10.79
C GLY A 309 10.21 26.66 11.56
N GLU A 310 8.96 26.90 11.10
CA GLU A 310 7.76 26.40 11.74
C GLU A 310 7.41 25.00 11.18
N PRO A 311 6.90 24.08 12.02
CA PRO A 311 6.46 22.76 11.55
C PRO A 311 5.37 22.87 10.48
N ILE A 312 5.51 22.10 9.40
CA ILE A 312 4.52 22.04 8.33
C ILE A 312 3.25 21.39 8.89
N ARG A 313 2.14 22.10 8.73
CA ARG A 313 0.82 21.63 9.13
C ARG A 313 0.03 21.17 7.92
N GLY A 314 -0.46 19.93 7.95
CA GLY A 314 -1.35 19.41 6.94
C GLY A 314 -2.77 19.95 7.05
N ARG A 315 -3.51 19.90 5.93
CA ARG A 315 -4.95 20.14 5.89
C ARG A 315 -5.72 18.92 6.38
N THR A 316 -5.19 17.71 6.11
CA THR A 316 -5.78 16.44 6.53
C THR A 316 -5.68 16.30 8.05
N LYS A 317 -6.78 15.90 8.66
CA LYS A 317 -6.81 15.64 10.10
C LYS A 317 -6.06 14.34 10.41
N ASP A 318 -5.26 14.31 11.47
CA ASP A 318 -4.42 13.15 11.84
C ASP A 318 -5.22 11.85 11.98
N TYR A 319 -6.46 11.93 12.51
CA TYR A 319 -7.31 10.76 12.68
C TYR A 319 -7.71 10.10 11.34
N ILE A 320 -7.70 10.84 10.23
CA ILE A 320 -7.95 10.28 8.88
C ILE A 320 -6.80 9.35 8.48
N ILE A 321 -5.59 9.66 8.90
CA ILE A 321 -4.39 8.86 8.64
C ILE A 321 -4.33 7.71 9.65
N THR A 322 -4.45 8.01 10.94
CA THR A 322 -4.26 7.02 12.01
C THR A 322 -5.38 5.96 12.05
N ARG A 323 -6.58 6.26 11.54
CA ARG A 323 -7.65 5.25 11.40
C ARG A 323 -7.35 4.20 10.33
N GLU A 324 -6.47 4.49 9.37
CA GLU A 324 -6.02 3.52 8.34
C GLU A 324 -4.89 2.63 8.85
N VAL A 325 -4.32 2.93 10.02
CA VAL A 325 -3.20 2.23 10.62
C VAL A 325 -3.71 1.12 11.54
N GLU A 326 -3.39 -0.12 11.20
CA GLU A 326 -3.70 -1.32 11.99
C GLU A 326 -2.81 -1.43 13.23
N LEU A 327 -1.53 -1.03 13.07
CA LEU A 327 -0.56 -1.04 14.17
C LEU A 327 -0.95 -0.03 15.26
N LYS A 328 -1.05 -0.50 16.51
CA LYS A 328 -1.47 0.30 17.66
C LYS A 328 -0.39 0.38 18.72
N PRO A 329 -0.37 1.45 19.56
CA PRO A 329 0.45 1.49 20.76
C PRO A 329 0.25 0.24 21.62
N GLY A 330 1.35 -0.27 22.21
CA GLY A 330 1.37 -1.50 22.98
C GLY A 330 1.55 -2.78 22.18
N GLN A 331 1.56 -2.74 20.86
CA GLN A 331 1.88 -3.87 20.00
C GLN A 331 3.37 -3.87 19.63
N VAL A 332 3.90 -5.04 19.30
CA VAL A 332 5.27 -5.15 18.77
C VAL A 332 5.29 -4.70 17.30
N PHE A 333 6.29 -3.91 16.94
CA PHE A 333 6.46 -3.43 15.57
C PHE A 333 6.62 -4.58 14.59
N ASN A 334 5.80 -4.59 13.54
CA ASN A 334 5.89 -5.58 12.47
C ASN A 334 5.92 -4.88 11.10
N ARG A 335 7.01 -5.07 10.37
CA ARG A 335 7.23 -4.46 9.04
C ARG A 335 6.11 -4.75 8.06
N ASN A 336 5.59 -5.99 8.05
CA ASN A 336 4.56 -6.39 7.10
C ASN A 336 3.21 -5.69 7.38
N ILE A 337 2.90 -5.44 8.65
CA ILE A 337 1.71 -4.66 9.04
C ILE A 337 1.91 -3.22 8.59
N VAL A 338 3.04 -2.60 8.93
CA VAL A 338 3.34 -1.21 8.56
C VAL A 338 3.31 -0.99 7.05
N GLN A 339 3.85 -1.91 6.26
CA GLN A 339 3.78 -1.81 4.79
C GLN A 339 2.33 -1.77 4.29
N ARG A 340 1.44 -2.61 4.85
CA ARG A 340 0.01 -2.57 4.51
C ARG A 340 -0.65 -1.30 4.99
N ASP A 341 -0.27 -0.79 6.16
CA ASP A 341 -0.75 0.47 6.71
C ASP A 341 -0.41 1.64 5.78
N LEU A 342 0.85 1.75 5.35
CA LEU A 342 1.30 2.78 4.42
C LEU A 342 0.57 2.69 3.07
N GLN A 343 0.33 1.47 2.57
CA GLN A 343 -0.46 1.27 1.35
C GLN A 343 -1.90 1.76 1.51
N ARG A 344 -2.56 1.54 2.68
CA ARG A 344 -3.91 2.06 2.94
C ARG A 344 -3.93 3.57 3.03
N VAL A 345 -2.97 4.17 3.73
CA VAL A 345 -2.82 5.63 3.81
C VAL A 345 -2.59 6.23 2.43
N PHE A 346 -1.68 5.68 1.64
CA PHE A 346 -1.44 6.11 0.26
C PHE A 346 -2.69 5.93 -0.63
N GLY A 347 -3.44 4.85 -0.40
CA GLY A 347 -4.71 4.56 -1.08
C GLY A 347 -5.83 5.57 -0.85
N LEU A 348 -5.71 6.45 0.15
CA LEU A 348 -6.62 7.59 0.33
C LEU A 348 -6.54 8.58 -0.85
N ALA A 349 -5.47 8.53 -1.64
CA ALA A 349 -5.18 9.43 -2.76
C ALA A 349 -5.09 10.91 -2.36
N LEU A 350 -4.76 11.20 -1.09
CA LEU A 350 -4.57 12.55 -0.53
C LEU A 350 -3.11 12.97 -0.49
N PHE A 351 -2.18 12.04 -0.69
CA PHE A 351 -0.75 12.23 -0.51
C PHE A 351 0.03 11.93 -1.78
N GLU A 352 1.09 12.68 -2.01
CA GLU A 352 2.08 12.42 -3.07
C GLU A 352 3.12 11.40 -2.58
N ASP A 353 3.49 11.48 -1.29
CA ASP A 353 4.39 10.55 -0.63
C ASP A 353 3.87 10.14 0.75
N VAL A 354 4.11 8.88 1.11
CA VAL A 354 3.82 8.30 2.42
C VAL A 354 4.95 7.37 2.80
N ASN A 355 5.66 7.70 3.87
CA ASN A 355 6.71 6.85 4.39
C ASN A 355 6.67 6.76 5.92
N VAL A 356 7.51 5.91 6.50
CA VAL A 356 7.62 5.72 7.94
C VAL A 356 9.04 6.01 8.40
N SER A 357 9.17 6.70 9.52
CA SER A 357 10.41 6.79 10.31
C SER A 357 10.16 6.27 11.72
N LEU A 358 11.23 5.86 12.38
CA LEU A 358 11.22 5.33 13.72
C LEU A 358 12.04 6.25 14.61
N ASP A 359 11.38 6.79 15.63
CA ASP A 359 12.05 7.57 16.67
C ASP A 359 12.24 6.68 17.92
N PRO A 360 13.34 6.80 18.68
CA PRO A 360 13.53 6.10 19.94
C PRO A 360 12.36 6.36 20.90
N GLY A 361 11.96 5.32 21.63
CA GLY A 361 10.97 5.43 22.69
C GLY A 361 11.59 5.87 24.02
N THR A 362 10.80 5.78 25.11
CA THR A 362 11.24 6.15 26.47
C THR A 362 12.24 5.16 27.06
N ASP A 363 12.30 3.94 26.54
CA ASP A 363 13.27 2.91 26.91
C ASP A 363 13.73 2.10 25.68
N PRO A 364 14.81 1.29 25.81
CA PRO A 364 15.36 0.54 24.68
C PRO A 364 14.42 -0.48 24.04
N SER A 365 13.38 -0.92 24.76
CA SER A 365 12.40 -1.88 24.25
C SER A 365 11.28 -1.20 23.47
N LYS A 366 11.20 0.15 23.48
CA LYS A 366 10.11 0.92 22.87
C LYS A 366 10.54 1.73 21.66
N VAL A 367 9.60 1.96 20.77
CA VAL A 367 9.77 2.75 19.55
C VAL A 367 8.55 3.61 19.27
N ASN A 368 8.76 4.86 18.82
CA ASN A 368 7.73 5.70 18.26
C ASN A 368 7.68 5.52 16.75
N VAL A 369 6.51 5.17 16.21
CA VAL A 369 6.29 5.04 14.78
C VAL A 369 5.77 6.38 14.25
N VAL A 370 6.48 6.98 13.32
CA VAL A 370 6.12 8.27 12.72
C VAL A 370 5.77 8.07 11.26
N ILE A 371 4.52 8.34 10.91
CA ILE A 371 4.03 8.31 9.54
C ILE A 371 4.25 9.70 8.93
N ASN A 372 5.15 9.79 7.98
CA ASN A 372 5.46 11.02 7.28
C ASN A 372 4.65 11.09 5.99
N VAL A 373 3.96 12.20 5.76
CA VAL A 373 3.08 12.38 4.62
C VAL A 373 3.34 13.72 3.92
N ALA A 374 3.38 13.72 2.58
CA ALA A 374 3.37 14.92 1.77
C ALA A 374 2.01 15.05 1.07
N GLU A 375 1.26 16.13 1.35
CA GLU A 375 -0.08 16.32 0.80
C GLU A 375 -0.04 16.75 -0.67
N ARG A 376 -0.95 16.17 -1.45
CA ARG A 376 -1.20 16.60 -2.82
C ARG A 376 -2.33 17.62 -2.91
N SER A 377 -2.45 18.27 -4.07
CA SER A 377 -3.61 19.11 -4.37
C SER A 377 -4.89 18.29 -4.32
N SER A 378 -5.89 18.76 -3.59
CA SER A 378 -7.14 18.05 -3.34
C SER A 378 -8.32 18.54 -4.20
N GLY A 379 -8.15 19.65 -4.92
CA GLY A 379 -9.18 20.23 -5.80
C GLY A 379 -8.78 20.15 -7.27
N SER A 380 -9.75 19.90 -8.15
CA SER A 380 -9.58 19.98 -9.60
C SER A 380 -10.81 20.52 -10.29
N ILE A 381 -10.59 21.28 -11.35
CA ILE A 381 -11.62 21.75 -12.28
C ILE A 381 -11.27 21.20 -13.65
N ALA A 382 -12.25 20.65 -14.34
CA ALA A 382 -12.10 20.23 -15.73
C ALA A 382 -13.22 20.82 -16.58
N ALA A 383 -12.89 21.17 -17.82
CA ALA A 383 -13.85 21.61 -18.83
C ALA A 383 -13.63 20.80 -20.11
N GLY A 384 -14.71 20.49 -20.80
CA GLY A 384 -14.68 19.71 -22.04
C GLY A 384 -15.82 20.09 -22.97
N ALA A 385 -15.71 19.74 -24.23
CA ALA A 385 -16.79 19.82 -25.21
C ALA A 385 -16.78 18.55 -26.05
N GLY A 386 -17.95 18.14 -26.55
CA GLY A 386 -18.10 16.94 -27.37
C GLY A 386 -19.35 16.98 -28.22
N ILE A 387 -19.45 16.01 -29.12
CA ILE A 387 -20.63 15.76 -29.94
C ILE A 387 -21.02 14.30 -29.77
N SER A 388 -22.32 14.07 -29.53
CA SER A 388 -22.86 12.70 -29.52
C SER A 388 -24.20 12.67 -30.24
N SER A 389 -24.60 11.50 -30.73
CA SER A 389 -25.91 11.31 -31.38
C SER A 389 -27.08 11.58 -30.43
N ALA A 390 -26.90 11.31 -29.12
CA ALA A 390 -27.92 11.51 -28.10
C ALA A 390 -28.01 12.96 -27.63
N SER A 391 -26.86 13.61 -27.38
CA SER A 391 -26.78 14.94 -26.76
C SER A 391 -26.68 16.10 -27.75
N GLY A 392 -26.35 15.83 -29.02
CA GLY A 392 -25.91 16.85 -29.97
C GLY A 392 -24.53 17.39 -29.59
N LEU A 393 -24.28 18.64 -29.86
CA LEU A 393 -23.12 19.39 -29.36
C LEU A 393 -23.33 19.68 -27.89
N PHE A 394 -22.32 19.43 -27.06
CA PHE A 394 -22.40 19.73 -25.63
C PHE A 394 -21.08 20.23 -25.06
N GLY A 395 -21.17 20.99 -23.98
CA GLY A 395 -20.05 21.40 -23.12
C GLY A 395 -20.22 20.86 -21.72
N THR A 396 -19.11 20.50 -21.06
CA THR A 396 -19.10 20.05 -19.66
C THR A 396 -18.14 20.89 -18.83
N ILE A 397 -18.52 21.14 -17.58
CA ILE A 397 -17.65 21.68 -16.54
C ILE A 397 -17.83 20.78 -15.32
N SER A 398 -16.72 20.31 -14.76
CA SER A 398 -16.73 19.54 -13.52
C SER A 398 -15.77 20.14 -12.51
N TYR A 399 -16.18 20.09 -11.25
CA TYR A 399 -15.38 20.44 -10.09
C TYR A 399 -15.34 19.26 -9.12
N GLN A 400 -14.16 18.94 -8.62
CA GLN A 400 -13.96 17.90 -7.61
C GLN A 400 -13.06 18.41 -6.49
N GLN A 401 -13.49 18.17 -5.25
CA GLN A 401 -12.73 18.40 -4.03
C GLN A 401 -12.62 17.08 -3.28
N GLN A 402 -11.41 16.56 -3.10
CA GLN A 402 -11.17 15.22 -2.54
C GLN A 402 -11.05 15.20 -1.01
N ASN A 403 -10.74 16.31 -0.38
CA ASN A 403 -10.48 16.36 1.06
C ASN A 403 -11.15 17.58 1.69
N LEU A 404 -12.48 17.61 1.63
CA LEU A 404 -13.26 18.72 2.16
C LEU A 404 -13.07 18.80 3.69
N GLY A 405 -12.64 19.97 4.17
CA GLY A 405 -12.38 20.21 5.60
C GLY A 405 -11.30 19.31 6.22
N GLY A 406 -10.45 18.65 5.42
CA GLY A 406 -9.41 17.75 5.91
C GLY A 406 -9.92 16.40 6.41
N ARG A 407 -11.16 16.03 6.09
CA ARG A 407 -11.85 14.83 6.59
C ARG A 407 -11.95 13.70 5.58
N ASN A 408 -11.21 13.78 4.46
CA ASN A 408 -11.31 12.87 3.33
C ASN A 408 -12.72 12.82 2.70
N GLN A 409 -13.57 13.79 3.00
CA GLN A 409 -14.88 13.93 2.38
C GLN A 409 -14.71 14.46 0.96
N LYS A 410 -15.56 13.99 0.04
CA LYS A 410 -15.48 14.29 -1.39
C LYS A 410 -16.72 15.08 -1.80
N LEU A 411 -16.49 16.19 -2.47
CA LEU A 411 -17.53 16.97 -3.14
C LEU A 411 -17.25 16.98 -4.63
N GLY A 412 -18.24 16.59 -5.42
CA GLY A 412 -18.18 16.63 -6.88
C GLY A 412 -19.38 17.37 -7.43
N THR A 413 -19.14 18.19 -8.44
CA THR A 413 -20.19 18.84 -9.22
C THR A 413 -19.88 18.63 -10.70
N GLU A 414 -20.91 18.32 -11.47
CA GLU A 414 -20.85 18.20 -12.92
C GLU A 414 -22.01 18.95 -13.54
N ILE A 415 -21.69 19.81 -14.51
CA ILE A 415 -22.65 20.56 -15.30
C ILE A 415 -22.37 20.25 -16.77
N GLN A 416 -23.35 19.71 -17.47
CA GLN A 416 -23.30 19.50 -18.92
C GLN A 416 -24.45 20.27 -19.56
N LEU A 417 -24.10 21.07 -20.55
CA LEU A 417 -25.05 21.86 -21.36
C LEU A 417 -24.90 21.45 -22.82
N GLY A 418 -25.97 20.97 -23.38
CA GLY A 418 -26.04 20.57 -24.79
C GLY A 418 -27.38 20.93 -25.42
N GLU A 419 -27.47 20.80 -26.72
CA GLU A 419 -28.72 21.06 -27.47
C GLU A 419 -29.87 20.20 -26.98
N ARG A 420 -29.60 18.93 -26.72
CA ARG A 420 -30.62 17.92 -26.36
C ARG A 420 -30.54 17.47 -24.93
N GLU A 421 -29.45 17.79 -24.24
CA GLU A 421 -29.18 17.31 -22.90
C GLU A 421 -28.78 18.45 -21.97
N LEU A 422 -29.28 18.40 -20.74
CA LEU A 422 -28.83 19.21 -19.62
C LEU A 422 -28.60 18.24 -18.45
N LEU A 423 -27.42 18.30 -17.87
CA LEU A 423 -27.07 17.58 -16.65
C LEU A 423 -26.55 18.58 -15.62
N PHE A 424 -27.09 18.52 -14.44
CA PHE A 424 -26.52 19.05 -13.22
C PHE A 424 -26.50 17.92 -12.20
N ASP A 425 -25.33 17.60 -11.65
CA ASP A 425 -25.16 16.60 -10.59
C ASP A 425 -24.25 17.19 -9.52
N LEU A 426 -24.73 17.26 -8.30
CA LEU A 426 -23.97 17.62 -7.11
C LEU A 426 -23.92 16.40 -6.21
N ARG A 427 -22.72 15.93 -5.89
CA ARG A 427 -22.47 14.71 -5.11
C ARG A 427 -21.54 14.98 -3.95
N PHE A 428 -21.95 14.53 -2.78
CA PHE A 428 -21.11 14.50 -1.59
C PHE A 428 -20.93 13.06 -1.12
N THR A 429 -19.70 12.69 -0.78
CA THR A 429 -19.36 11.35 -0.27
C THR A 429 -18.50 11.46 0.97
N ASP A 430 -18.91 10.81 2.05
CA ASP A 430 -18.08 10.51 3.19
C ASP A 430 -17.64 9.04 3.10
N PRO A 431 -16.37 8.74 2.82
CA PRO A 431 -15.93 7.36 2.56
C PRO A 431 -15.81 6.50 3.81
N TRP A 432 -15.84 7.11 4.99
CA TRP A 432 -15.83 6.41 6.26
C TRP A 432 -16.38 7.30 7.35
N ILE A 433 -17.61 7.02 7.77
CA ILE A 433 -18.34 7.76 8.81
C ILE A 433 -17.52 7.76 10.10
N ALA A 434 -17.33 8.93 10.71
CA ALA A 434 -16.57 9.05 11.94
C ALA A 434 -17.19 8.21 13.06
N GLY A 435 -16.33 7.40 13.73
CA GLY A 435 -16.77 6.50 14.81
C GLY A 435 -17.34 5.16 14.35
N ASP A 436 -17.55 4.94 13.04
CA ASP A 436 -17.97 3.62 12.56
C ASP A 436 -16.78 2.64 12.48
N PRO A 437 -16.87 1.47 13.14
CA PRO A 437 -15.76 0.50 13.13
C PRO A 437 -15.67 -0.33 11.85
N TYR A 438 -16.64 -0.22 10.93
CA TYR A 438 -16.78 -1.11 9.78
C TYR A 438 -16.56 -0.44 8.41
N ARG A 439 -16.05 0.79 8.38
CA ARG A 439 -15.85 1.59 7.14
C ARG A 439 -17.14 1.84 6.36
N THR A 440 -18.26 2.05 7.05
CA THR A 440 -19.48 2.47 6.36
C THR A 440 -19.26 3.84 5.73
N SER A 441 -19.57 3.96 4.46
CA SER A 441 -19.59 5.21 3.71
C SER A 441 -21.02 5.63 3.40
N TYR A 442 -21.22 6.92 3.15
CA TYR A 442 -22.45 7.38 2.54
C TYR A 442 -22.19 8.35 1.41
N THR A 443 -23.07 8.30 0.43
CA THR A 443 -23.09 9.24 -0.69
C THR A 443 -24.47 9.85 -0.79
N THR A 444 -24.54 11.17 -0.84
CA THR A 444 -25.76 11.91 -1.15
C THR A 444 -25.55 12.67 -2.45
N ASN A 445 -26.60 12.78 -3.24
CA ASN A 445 -26.57 13.55 -4.48
C ASN A 445 -27.89 14.29 -4.72
N ILE A 446 -27.77 15.40 -5.45
CA ILE A 446 -28.87 16.16 -6.00
C ILE A 446 -28.60 16.30 -7.49
N PHE A 447 -29.61 16.03 -8.30
CA PHE A 447 -29.43 16.08 -9.75
C PHE A 447 -30.62 16.65 -10.46
N ARG A 448 -30.35 17.28 -11.61
CA ARG A 448 -31.34 17.62 -12.62
C ARG A 448 -30.80 17.17 -13.98
N ARG A 449 -31.57 16.30 -14.64
CA ARG A 449 -31.24 15.79 -15.96
C ARG A 449 -32.37 16.03 -16.92
N ARG A 450 -32.06 16.50 -18.11
CA ARG A 450 -32.99 16.62 -19.21
C ARG A 450 -32.34 15.98 -20.42
N SER A 451 -33.01 15.02 -21.03
CA SER A 451 -32.51 14.31 -22.20
C SER A 451 -33.67 13.95 -23.14
N ILE A 452 -33.37 13.80 -24.40
CA ILE A 452 -34.26 13.14 -25.37
C ILE A 452 -34.04 11.66 -25.23
N SER A 453 -35.11 10.89 -25.02
CA SER A 453 -35.00 9.44 -24.94
C SER A 453 -35.08 8.81 -26.33
N LEU A 454 -34.16 7.91 -26.65
CA LEU A 454 -34.14 7.16 -27.93
C LEU A 454 -35.40 6.31 -28.11
N ILE A 455 -36.18 6.02 -27.08
CA ILE A 455 -37.45 5.31 -27.21
C ILE A 455 -38.50 6.08 -28.00
N PHE A 456 -38.34 7.40 -28.13
CA PHE A 456 -39.21 8.27 -28.89
C PHE A 456 -38.79 8.38 -30.38
N GLU A 457 -37.62 7.84 -30.74
CA GLU A 457 -37.06 7.83 -32.08
C GLU A 457 -37.23 6.42 -32.66
N GLY A 458 -38.22 6.24 -33.57
CA GLY A 458 -38.44 4.98 -34.27
C GLY A 458 -37.73 4.96 -35.62
N LYS A 459 -37.65 3.78 -36.25
CA LYS A 459 -37.06 3.64 -37.58
C LYS A 459 -37.86 4.40 -38.65
N ASP A 460 -39.18 4.38 -38.53
CA ASP A 460 -40.09 4.91 -39.57
C ASP A 460 -41.02 6.01 -39.04
N LYS A 461 -41.14 6.17 -37.71
CA LYS A 461 -42.04 7.16 -37.08
C LYS A 461 -41.46 7.58 -35.73
N ASN A 462 -41.37 8.91 -35.53
CA ASN A 462 -40.94 9.51 -34.28
C ASN A 462 -42.15 9.91 -33.46
N ILE A 463 -42.06 9.79 -32.16
CA ILE A 463 -43.02 10.39 -31.24
C ILE A 463 -42.58 11.83 -31.00
N GLU A 464 -43.48 12.78 -31.28
CA GLU A 464 -43.23 14.20 -31.15
C GLU A 464 -44.23 14.84 -30.17
N THR A 465 -43.83 15.92 -29.53
CA THR A 465 -44.75 16.77 -28.77
C THR A 465 -45.63 17.56 -29.72
N PHE A 466 -46.74 18.13 -29.26
CA PHE A 466 -47.63 19.01 -29.99
C PHE A 466 -48.25 20.06 -29.09
N ASP A 467 -48.72 21.16 -29.68
CA ASP A 467 -49.52 22.14 -28.98
C ASP A 467 -50.98 21.66 -28.94
N PRO A 468 -51.57 21.38 -27.77
CA PRO A 468 -52.95 20.94 -27.66
C PRO A 468 -53.97 21.97 -28.22
N ASN A 469 -53.60 23.25 -28.23
CA ASN A 469 -54.45 24.34 -28.72
C ASN A 469 -54.25 24.63 -30.20
N ASN A 470 -53.12 24.21 -30.79
CA ASN A 470 -52.81 24.42 -32.19
C ASN A 470 -52.00 23.23 -32.74
N ILE A 471 -52.68 22.19 -33.10
CA ILE A 471 -52.10 20.92 -33.60
C ILE A 471 -51.29 21.14 -34.89
N THR A 472 -51.61 22.15 -35.67
CA THR A 472 -50.92 22.47 -36.91
C THR A 472 -49.62 23.27 -36.73
N ASN A 473 -49.29 23.63 -35.49
CA ASN A 473 -48.04 24.32 -35.17
C ASN A 473 -46.87 23.33 -35.26
N THR A 474 -46.15 23.37 -36.36
CA THR A 474 -45.01 22.51 -36.63
C THR A 474 -43.83 22.81 -35.71
N ASP A 475 -43.70 24.01 -35.17
CA ASP A 475 -42.62 24.39 -34.23
C ASP A 475 -42.76 23.67 -32.88
N ALA A 476 -43.99 23.23 -32.53
CA ALA A 476 -44.24 22.42 -31.35
C ALA A 476 -44.02 20.91 -31.56
N GLN A 477 -43.79 20.46 -32.85
CA GLN A 477 -43.57 19.06 -33.22
C GLN A 477 -42.08 18.74 -33.04
N VAL A 478 -41.66 18.44 -31.83
CA VAL A 478 -40.28 18.15 -31.46
C VAL A 478 -40.21 16.89 -30.60
N SER A 479 -39.05 16.22 -30.60
CA SER A 479 -38.87 15.05 -29.72
C SER A 479 -39.07 15.38 -28.26
N PRO A 480 -39.89 14.61 -27.51
CA PRO A 480 -40.17 14.86 -26.09
C PRO A 480 -38.86 14.83 -25.27
N ARG A 481 -38.72 15.80 -24.38
CA ARG A 481 -37.62 15.90 -23.43
C ARG A 481 -38.05 15.37 -22.08
N ILE A 482 -37.38 14.32 -21.61
CA ILE A 482 -37.63 13.79 -20.28
C ILE A 482 -36.75 14.52 -19.28
N THR A 483 -37.38 15.25 -18.37
CA THR A 483 -36.69 15.91 -17.26
C THR A 483 -36.83 15.07 -16.01
N ARG A 484 -35.71 14.85 -15.32
CA ARG A 484 -35.61 14.18 -14.01
C ARG A 484 -34.96 15.14 -13.03
N LEU A 485 -35.67 15.48 -11.96
CA LEU A 485 -35.17 16.26 -10.85
C LEU A 485 -35.24 15.39 -9.60
N GLY A 486 -34.18 15.27 -8.86
CA GLY A 486 -34.17 14.39 -7.70
C GLY A 486 -32.93 14.47 -6.85
N GLY A 487 -32.93 13.63 -5.86
CA GLY A 487 -31.80 13.46 -4.96
C GLY A 487 -31.93 12.18 -4.15
N GLY A 488 -30.84 11.77 -3.54
CA GLY A 488 -30.85 10.54 -2.76
C GLY A 488 -29.69 10.45 -1.79
N ILE A 489 -29.78 9.44 -0.93
CA ILE A 489 -28.71 9.03 -0.03
C ILE A 489 -28.53 7.52 -0.13
N THR A 490 -27.28 7.09 -0.22
CA THR A 490 -26.91 5.67 -0.26
C THR A 490 -25.80 5.40 0.74
N PHE A 491 -26.04 4.45 1.62
CA PHE A 491 -25.02 3.91 2.53
C PHE A 491 -24.41 2.67 1.90
N THR A 492 -23.09 2.55 2.04
CA THR A 492 -22.33 1.39 1.53
C THR A 492 -21.40 0.87 2.61
N ARG A 493 -21.42 -0.44 2.85
CA ARG A 493 -20.67 -1.08 3.92
C ARG A 493 -19.98 -2.35 3.46
N PRO A 494 -18.65 -2.46 3.65
CA PRO A 494 -17.92 -3.71 3.50
C PRO A 494 -18.38 -4.73 4.55
N LEU A 495 -18.71 -5.94 4.14
CA LEU A 495 -19.15 -7.01 5.04
C LEU A 495 -17.93 -7.76 5.62
N THR A 496 -17.21 -7.09 6.51
CA THR A 496 -16.07 -7.63 7.24
C THR A 496 -16.06 -7.12 8.67
N THR A 497 -15.56 -7.92 9.59
CA THR A 497 -15.35 -7.52 10.99
C THR A 497 -14.03 -6.75 11.18
N ASN A 498 -13.08 -6.90 10.25
CA ASN A 498 -11.79 -6.20 10.28
C ASN A 498 -11.75 -5.12 9.19
N PRO A 499 -11.77 -3.82 9.54
CA PRO A 499 -11.78 -2.72 8.57
C PRO A 499 -10.49 -2.59 7.76
N TYR A 500 -9.40 -3.26 8.19
CA TYR A 500 -8.10 -3.26 7.51
C TYR A 500 -7.94 -4.36 6.46
N LYS A 501 -8.89 -5.29 6.38
CA LYS A 501 -8.92 -6.35 5.38
C LYS A 501 -9.90 -6.03 4.27
N ASN A 502 -9.56 -6.43 3.05
CA ASN A 502 -10.48 -6.34 1.92
C ASN A 502 -11.68 -7.26 2.17
N ALA A 503 -12.87 -6.68 2.12
CA ALA A 503 -14.11 -7.46 2.21
C ALA A 503 -14.38 -8.12 0.87
N ALA A 504 -14.73 -9.40 0.89
CA ALA A 504 -15.19 -10.08 -0.31
C ALA A 504 -16.55 -9.55 -0.79
N TRP A 505 -17.40 -9.15 0.15
CA TRP A 505 -18.72 -8.59 -0.13
C TRP A 505 -18.85 -7.16 0.38
N VAL A 506 -19.55 -6.34 -0.39
CA VAL A 506 -19.95 -4.98 -0.04
C VAL A 506 -21.46 -4.88 -0.24
N ALA A 507 -22.18 -4.43 0.78
CA ALA A 507 -23.62 -4.18 0.70
C ALA A 507 -23.90 -2.69 0.60
N SER A 508 -24.98 -2.31 -0.08
CA SER A 508 -25.48 -0.95 -0.12
C SER A 508 -26.98 -0.88 0.07
N ALA A 509 -27.43 0.19 0.72
CA ALA A 509 -28.85 0.51 0.87
C ALA A 509 -29.02 2.02 0.72
N GLY A 510 -30.02 2.43 -0.04
CA GLY A 510 -30.27 3.85 -0.31
C GLY A 510 -31.74 4.17 -0.57
N LEU A 511 -32.03 5.45 -0.44
CA LEU A 511 -33.32 6.05 -0.78
C LEU A 511 -33.08 7.15 -1.80
N GLN A 512 -33.88 7.19 -2.84
CA GLN A 512 -33.83 8.22 -3.85
C GLN A 512 -35.26 8.71 -4.16
N TYR A 513 -35.42 10.01 -4.15
CA TYR A 513 -36.61 10.66 -4.71
C TYR A 513 -36.28 11.22 -6.08
N GLN A 514 -37.17 11.04 -7.05
CA GLN A 514 -37.07 11.72 -8.32
C GLN A 514 -38.46 12.05 -8.88
N ARG A 515 -38.59 13.27 -9.43
CA ARG A 515 -39.71 13.69 -10.23
C ARG A 515 -39.34 13.58 -11.70
N VAL A 516 -40.15 12.88 -12.46
CA VAL A 516 -40.01 12.68 -13.90
C VAL A 516 -41.10 13.43 -14.63
N SER A 517 -40.79 14.24 -15.63
CA SER A 517 -41.76 14.96 -16.43
C SER A 517 -41.41 14.97 -17.91
N GLY A 518 -42.43 14.88 -18.75
CA GLY A 518 -42.35 15.09 -20.20
C GLY A 518 -42.46 16.56 -20.55
N ARG A 519 -41.53 17.10 -21.35
CA ARG A 519 -41.52 18.51 -21.76
C ARG A 519 -41.22 18.68 -23.25
N ASP A 520 -41.72 19.79 -23.84
CA ASP A 520 -41.31 20.21 -25.17
C ASP A 520 -39.94 20.94 -25.18
N ALA A 521 -39.59 21.52 -26.33
CA ALA A 521 -38.34 22.26 -26.52
C ALA A 521 -38.28 23.51 -25.61
N ASP A 522 -39.39 24.20 -25.43
CA ASP A 522 -39.51 25.44 -24.63
C ASP A 522 -39.60 25.16 -23.13
N GLY A 523 -39.72 23.88 -22.75
CA GLY A 523 -39.80 23.45 -21.36
C GLY A 523 -41.22 23.37 -20.82
N ASN A 524 -42.25 23.57 -21.66
CA ASN A 524 -43.64 23.41 -21.26
C ASN A 524 -43.94 21.93 -20.98
N LEU A 525 -44.78 21.70 -19.97
CA LEU A 525 -45.19 20.37 -19.56
C LEU A 525 -46.09 19.74 -20.66
N ARG A 526 -45.75 18.49 -21.03
CA ARG A 526 -46.54 17.73 -22.03
C ARG A 526 -46.87 16.36 -21.45
N THR A 527 -48.14 16.06 -21.36
CA THR A 527 -48.67 14.77 -20.84
C THR A 527 -48.68 13.70 -21.93
N GLU A 528 -48.80 14.14 -23.18
CA GLU A 528 -48.92 13.26 -24.36
C GLU A 528 -47.92 13.68 -25.43
N GLY A 529 -47.40 12.70 -26.15
CA GLY A 529 -46.77 12.84 -27.44
C GLY A 529 -47.68 12.24 -28.54
N ALA A 530 -47.33 12.47 -29.79
CA ALA A 530 -48.12 12.01 -30.94
C ALA A 530 -47.22 11.40 -32.02
N LEU A 531 -47.79 10.45 -32.73
CA LEU A 531 -47.27 10.01 -34.04
C LEU A 531 -48.04 10.81 -35.12
N PHE A 532 -47.28 11.45 -35.99
CA PHE A 532 -47.86 12.25 -37.11
C PHE A 532 -47.87 11.47 -38.43
N ASN A 533 -48.92 11.69 -39.21
CA ASN A 533 -49.02 11.30 -40.60
C ASN A 533 -49.31 12.56 -41.40
N GLY A 534 -48.27 13.19 -41.94
CA GLY A 534 -48.37 14.58 -42.42
C GLY A 534 -48.73 15.52 -41.27
N SER A 535 -49.69 16.38 -41.46
CA SER A 535 -50.18 17.34 -40.42
C SER A 535 -51.19 16.72 -39.47
N ASN A 536 -51.56 15.45 -39.58
CA ASN A 536 -52.60 14.83 -38.77
C ASN A 536 -51.98 13.88 -37.72
N ILE A 537 -52.54 13.92 -36.51
CA ILE A 537 -52.19 12.98 -35.44
C ILE A 537 -52.74 11.58 -35.78
N SER A 538 -51.89 10.60 -35.95
CA SER A 538 -52.30 9.21 -36.17
C SER A 538 -52.49 8.41 -34.87
N ALA A 539 -51.74 8.75 -33.83
CA ALA A 539 -51.87 8.15 -32.51
C ALA A 539 -51.30 9.08 -31.44
N LYS A 540 -51.94 9.12 -30.27
CA LYS A 540 -51.45 9.81 -29.07
C LYS A 540 -50.86 8.81 -28.10
N ILE A 541 -49.75 9.15 -27.49
CA ILE A 541 -48.98 8.29 -26.59
C ILE A 541 -48.70 9.03 -25.28
N PRO A 542 -49.10 8.49 -24.12
CA PRO A 542 -48.81 9.15 -22.82
C PRO A 542 -47.32 9.19 -22.58
N LEU A 543 -46.81 10.36 -22.18
CA LEU A 543 -45.40 10.57 -21.83
C LEU A 543 -45.17 10.38 -20.32
N THR A 544 -46.22 10.43 -19.52
CA THR A 544 -46.22 10.25 -18.06
C THR A 544 -47.39 9.37 -17.65
N VAL A 545 -47.26 8.71 -16.50
CA VAL A 545 -48.34 7.89 -15.92
C VAL A 545 -49.38 8.75 -15.25
N SER A 546 -48.93 9.84 -14.62
CA SER A 546 -49.82 10.80 -13.96
C SER A 546 -50.47 11.76 -14.97
N PRO A 547 -51.76 12.05 -14.82
CA PRO A 547 -52.43 13.07 -15.62
C PRO A 547 -51.88 14.50 -15.43
N SER A 548 -51.16 14.74 -14.33
CA SER A 548 -50.47 16.01 -14.08
C SER A 548 -49.26 16.26 -14.99
N GLY A 549 -48.77 15.24 -15.70
CA GLY A 549 -47.54 15.33 -16.49
C GLY A 549 -46.26 15.22 -15.68
N GLU A 550 -46.38 14.96 -14.39
CA GLU A 550 -45.27 14.77 -13.46
C GLU A 550 -45.48 13.50 -12.64
N ASP A 551 -44.51 12.60 -12.67
CA ASP A 551 -44.49 11.35 -11.93
C ASP A 551 -43.47 11.44 -10.80
N ASP A 552 -43.94 11.32 -9.56
CA ASP A 552 -43.08 11.30 -8.38
C ASP A 552 -42.75 9.87 -8.00
N LEU A 553 -41.43 9.55 -7.94
CA LEU A 553 -40.92 8.22 -7.66
C LEU A 553 -40.06 8.23 -6.41
N PHE A 554 -40.47 7.46 -5.41
CA PHE A 554 -39.63 7.08 -4.29
C PHE A 554 -39.04 5.72 -4.59
N LEU A 555 -37.69 5.62 -4.56
CA LEU A 555 -36.96 4.40 -4.88
C LEU A 555 -36.20 3.93 -3.65
N LEU A 556 -36.47 2.70 -3.21
CA LEU A 556 -35.60 1.96 -2.34
C LEU A 556 -34.55 1.23 -3.20
N LYS A 557 -33.29 1.50 -2.95
CA LYS A 557 -32.17 0.92 -3.69
C LYS A 557 -31.39 -0.03 -2.77
N LEU A 558 -31.29 -1.29 -3.17
CA LEU A 558 -30.50 -2.29 -2.45
C LEU A 558 -29.44 -2.85 -3.40
N GLY A 559 -28.25 -3.06 -2.90
CA GLY A 559 -27.15 -3.59 -3.69
C GLY A 559 -26.25 -4.51 -2.89
N ALA A 560 -25.66 -5.48 -3.59
CA ALA A 560 -24.60 -6.32 -3.06
C ALA A 560 -23.56 -6.57 -4.15
N GLN A 561 -22.30 -6.41 -3.83
CA GLN A 561 -21.18 -6.63 -4.75
C GLN A 561 -20.17 -7.58 -4.15
N ARG A 562 -19.66 -8.48 -4.97
CA ARG A 562 -18.54 -9.36 -4.63
C ARG A 562 -17.43 -9.17 -5.64
N ASP A 563 -16.27 -8.72 -5.19
CA ASP A 563 -15.10 -8.53 -6.03
C ASP A 563 -13.94 -9.40 -5.53
N LEU A 564 -13.57 -10.40 -6.32
CA LEU A 564 -12.46 -11.30 -6.08
C LEU A 564 -11.39 -11.17 -7.17
N ARG A 565 -11.41 -10.09 -7.96
CA ARG A 565 -10.41 -9.85 -9.01
C ARG A 565 -9.06 -9.50 -8.36
N ASN A 566 -8.00 -10.03 -8.93
CA ASN A 566 -6.63 -9.71 -8.49
C ASN A 566 -6.26 -8.24 -8.71
N ASN A 567 -6.81 -7.60 -9.73
CA ASN A 567 -6.67 -6.17 -10.03
C ASN A 567 -8.00 -5.64 -10.59
N PRO A 568 -8.68 -4.70 -9.90
CA PRO A 568 -9.94 -4.14 -10.37
C PRO A 568 -9.87 -3.40 -11.72
N THR A 569 -8.72 -2.77 -12.03
CA THR A 569 -8.52 -2.00 -13.27
C THR A 569 -8.07 -2.84 -14.45
N GLN A 570 -7.24 -3.87 -14.20
CA GLN A 570 -6.72 -4.79 -15.22
C GLN A 570 -6.80 -6.23 -14.71
N PRO A 571 -7.99 -6.82 -14.63
CA PRO A 571 -8.18 -8.13 -14.06
C PRO A 571 -7.65 -9.22 -14.98
N THR A 572 -6.79 -10.09 -14.46
CA THR A 572 -6.31 -11.29 -15.15
C THR A 572 -6.81 -12.59 -14.51
N LYS A 573 -7.29 -12.50 -13.24
CA LYS A 573 -7.83 -13.63 -12.47
C LYS A 573 -8.91 -13.14 -11.51
N GLY A 574 -9.85 -14.03 -11.18
CA GLY A 574 -10.90 -13.79 -10.21
C GLY A 574 -12.26 -13.54 -10.85
N SER A 575 -13.24 -13.14 -10.05
CA SER A 575 -14.62 -12.90 -10.48
C SER A 575 -15.18 -11.63 -9.86
N TYR A 576 -16.12 -11.01 -10.56
CA TYR A 576 -16.91 -9.89 -10.07
C TYR A 576 -18.39 -10.22 -10.22
N LEU A 577 -19.16 -10.06 -9.14
CA LEU A 577 -20.62 -10.23 -9.12
C LEU A 577 -21.24 -8.94 -8.56
N SER A 578 -22.35 -8.51 -9.17
CA SER A 578 -23.12 -7.36 -8.70
C SER A 578 -24.61 -7.67 -8.78
N PHE A 579 -25.31 -7.42 -7.68
CA PHE A 579 -26.76 -7.52 -7.57
C PHE A 579 -27.29 -6.14 -7.22
N GLY A 580 -28.37 -5.74 -7.89
CA GLY A 580 -29.06 -4.48 -7.62
C GLY A 580 -30.56 -4.69 -7.66
N LEU A 581 -31.27 -4.05 -6.75
CA LEU A 581 -32.73 -3.99 -6.72
C LEU A 581 -33.13 -2.53 -6.49
N ASP A 582 -33.87 -1.98 -7.45
CA ASP A 582 -34.53 -0.68 -7.35
C ASP A 582 -36.03 -0.92 -7.27
N GLN A 583 -36.60 -0.64 -6.10
CA GLN A 583 -38.03 -0.82 -5.84
C GLN A 583 -38.69 0.54 -5.70
N SER A 584 -39.65 0.85 -6.56
CA SER A 584 -40.51 2.01 -6.37
C SER A 584 -41.46 1.75 -5.23
N VAL A 585 -41.53 2.71 -4.31
CA VAL A 585 -42.49 2.74 -3.20
C VAL A 585 -43.56 3.77 -3.56
N PRO A 586 -44.86 3.39 -3.52
CA PRO A 586 -45.94 4.29 -3.87
C PRO A 586 -46.03 5.49 -2.94
#